data_dcafb51f6e1ef2186f6740c44e86b52a
#
_entry.id   dcafb51f6e1ef2186f6740c44e86b52a
#
_cell.length_a   1.000
_cell.length_b   1.000
_cell.length_c   1.000
_cell.angle_alpha   90.00
_cell.angle_beta   90.00
_cell.angle_gamma   90.00
#
_symmetry.space_group_name_H-M   'P 1'
#
loop_
_entity.id
_entity.type
_entity.pdbx_description
1 polymer ?
#
loop_
_entity_poly.entity_id
_entity_poly.type
_entity_poly.pdbx_seq_one_letter_code
_entity_poly.pdbx_strand_id
1 'polypeptide(L)'
;MSFVLSVSPDFSPDHIAGWYVFNTYLQRQLDIPIHVELYNDFDAQRKAIENDEIDIIFANPFDASMLIREKGFKAIAAPENSSDEAIIATRRDSQIAHIEDLNEGTRIATTDDPDVNMMGMIMLEPADLNKENTSTTIVDTYPLVAKQLLQGDADIGFFLDESFDSLSKFVKEQLSELIRSQIFVIRHVMLVGPKLEEHHQAFKDVLLNMQNDEKGPGVLNSLGLSAWENQDHEDTEFMIDLMETLVD
;
A
#
# COMPACT_ATOMS: atom_id res chain seq x y z
N MET A 1 -7.08 25.33 14.74
CA MET A 1 -7.08 24.64 13.42
C MET A 1 -7.07 23.16 13.68
N SER A 2 -7.71 22.34 12.85
CA SER A 2 -7.63 20.89 12.94
C SER A 2 -6.57 20.42 11.95
N PHE A 3 -5.73 19.45 12.34
CA PHE A 3 -4.80 18.79 11.44
C PHE A 3 -5.52 17.72 10.63
N VAL A 4 -5.03 17.39 9.45
CA VAL A 4 -5.64 16.42 8.54
C VAL A 4 -4.82 15.14 8.52
N LEU A 5 -5.46 14.02 8.86
CA LEU A 5 -4.94 12.65 8.70
C LEU A 5 -5.53 12.06 7.41
N SER A 6 -4.67 11.59 6.53
CA SER A 6 -5.07 10.83 5.35
C SER A 6 -4.49 9.41 5.35
N VAL A 7 -5.02 8.57 4.49
CA VAL A 7 -4.60 7.17 4.31
C VAL A 7 -4.48 6.92 2.83
N SER A 8 -3.45 6.21 2.40
CA SER A 8 -3.25 5.82 1.00
C SER A 8 -4.50 5.11 0.45
N PRO A 9 -4.95 5.41 -0.77
CA PRO A 9 -6.22 4.88 -1.33
C PRO A 9 -6.27 3.37 -1.55
N ASP A 10 -5.13 2.68 -1.51
CA ASP A 10 -5.00 1.22 -1.64
C ASP A 10 -5.38 0.43 -0.37
N PHE A 11 -5.68 1.12 0.73
CA PHE A 11 -6.13 0.45 1.95
C PHE A 11 -7.41 -0.37 1.74
N SER A 12 -7.54 -1.47 2.49
CA SER A 12 -8.75 -2.31 2.43
C SER A 12 -10.01 -1.53 2.84
N PRO A 13 -11.08 -1.54 2.02
CA PRO A 13 -12.36 -0.92 2.38
C PRO A 13 -12.96 -1.42 3.69
N ASP A 14 -12.62 -2.64 4.12
CA ASP A 14 -13.07 -3.22 5.39
C ASP A 14 -12.51 -2.47 6.61
N HIS A 15 -11.42 -1.74 6.44
CA HIS A 15 -10.73 -0.98 7.49
C HIS A 15 -11.14 0.51 7.57
N ILE A 16 -12.04 1.00 6.70
CA ILE A 16 -12.50 2.41 6.71
C ILE A 16 -12.95 2.85 8.11
N ALA A 17 -13.80 2.08 8.75
CA ALA A 17 -14.28 2.39 10.10
C ALA A 17 -13.13 2.41 11.12
N GLY A 18 -12.13 1.56 10.94
CA GLY A 18 -10.92 1.48 11.76
C GLY A 18 -10.13 2.79 11.75
N TRP A 19 -9.97 3.41 10.58
CA TRP A 19 -9.26 4.69 10.45
C TRP A 19 -9.95 5.84 11.21
N TYR A 20 -11.27 5.90 11.24
CA TYR A 20 -12.01 6.86 12.07
C TYR A 20 -11.87 6.58 13.57
N VAL A 21 -11.84 5.30 13.98
CA VAL A 21 -11.59 4.91 15.37
C VAL A 21 -10.16 5.25 15.76
N PHE A 22 -9.18 4.97 14.90
CA PHE A 22 -7.78 5.32 15.07
C PHE A 22 -7.58 6.84 15.23
N ASN A 23 -8.21 7.64 14.36
CA ASN A 23 -8.18 9.09 14.49
C ASN A 23 -8.71 9.56 15.87
N THR A 24 -9.83 8.97 16.33
CA THR A 24 -10.39 9.29 17.64
C THR A 24 -9.43 8.90 18.77
N TYR A 25 -8.73 7.79 18.62
CA TYR A 25 -7.71 7.35 19.56
C TYR A 25 -6.55 8.34 19.60
N LEU A 26 -5.96 8.71 18.46
CA LEU A 26 -4.87 9.69 18.36
C LEU A 26 -5.24 11.03 18.99
N GLN A 27 -6.42 11.58 18.69
CA GLN A 27 -6.87 12.84 19.27
C GLN A 27 -6.89 12.80 20.81
N ARG A 28 -7.29 11.68 21.39
CA ARG A 28 -7.34 11.51 22.86
C ARG A 28 -5.97 11.38 23.49
N GLN A 29 -5.06 10.65 22.83
CA GLN A 29 -3.72 10.43 23.36
C GLN A 29 -2.83 11.66 23.24
N LEU A 30 -3.00 12.43 22.18
CA LEU A 30 -2.15 13.58 21.86
C LEU A 30 -2.75 14.93 22.30
N ASP A 31 -4.03 14.96 22.65
CA ASP A 31 -4.80 16.17 22.97
C ASP A 31 -4.73 17.25 21.87
N ILE A 32 -4.75 16.82 20.61
CA ILE A 32 -4.78 17.70 19.43
C ILE A 32 -5.99 17.37 18.54
N PRO A 33 -6.59 18.38 17.89
CA PRO A 33 -7.70 18.14 16.96
C PRO A 33 -7.19 17.60 15.63
N ILE A 34 -7.61 16.39 15.26
CA ILE A 34 -7.28 15.74 13.99
C ILE A 34 -8.58 15.39 13.25
N HIS A 35 -8.60 15.63 11.95
CA HIS A 35 -9.69 15.27 11.04
C HIS A 35 -9.20 14.22 10.05
N VAL A 36 -10.01 13.19 9.77
CA VAL A 36 -9.71 12.19 8.72
C VAL A 36 -10.29 12.67 7.40
N GLU A 37 -9.44 12.68 6.38
CA GLU A 37 -9.84 12.89 4.99
C GLU A 37 -9.36 11.71 4.15
N LEU A 38 -10.29 10.96 3.55
CA LEU A 38 -10.00 9.83 2.69
C LEU A 38 -10.29 10.20 1.25
N TYR A 39 -9.37 9.89 0.35
CA TYR A 39 -9.48 10.15 -1.08
C TYR A 39 -9.86 8.85 -1.81
N ASN A 40 -10.57 8.98 -2.93
CA ASN A 40 -11.06 7.84 -3.68
C ASN A 40 -9.98 7.22 -4.60
N ASP A 41 -8.93 7.98 -4.90
CA ASP A 41 -7.86 7.60 -5.81
C ASP A 41 -6.56 8.35 -5.47
N PHE A 42 -5.44 7.85 -5.99
CA PHE A 42 -4.11 8.43 -5.79
C PHE A 42 -3.98 9.83 -6.34
N ASP A 43 -4.59 10.15 -7.48
CA ASP A 43 -4.51 11.46 -8.12
C ASP A 43 -5.15 12.54 -7.24
N ALA A 44 -6.29 12.24 -6.64
CA ALA A 44 -6.97 13.17 -5.73
C ALA A 44 -6.15 13.39 -4.45
N GLN A 45 -5.56 12.33 -3.88
CA GLN A 45 -4.70 12.44 -2.70
C GLN A 45 -3.42 13.22 -3.00
N ARG A 46 -2.74 12.95 -4.12
CA ARG A 46 -1.52 13.67 -4.54
C ARG A 46 -1.76 15.15 -4.74
N LYS A 47 -2.90 15.54 -5.31
CA LYS A 47 -3.29 16.97 -5.39
C LYS A 47 -3.43 17.62 -4.01
N ALA A 48 -3.98 16.91 -3.03
CA ALA A 48 -4.07 17.42 -1.67
C ALA A 48 -2.68 17.53 -1.00
N ILE A 49 -1.78 16.57 -1.26
CA ILE A 49 -0.38 16.63 -0.83
C ILE A 49 0.33 17.84 -1.45
N GLU A 50 0.18 18.05 -2.76
CA GLU A 50 0.75 19.19 -3.47
C GLU A 50 0.31 20.53 -2.88
N ASN A 51 -0.97 20.63 -2.49
CA ASN A 51 -1.58 21.82 -1.88
C ASN A 51 -1.30 21.99 -0.38
N ASP A 52 -0.49 21.13 0.24
CA ASP A 52 -0.18 21.14 1.68
C ASP A 52 -1.43 21.02 2.58
N GLU A 53 -2.44 20.25 2.12
CA GLU A 53 -3.72 20.02 2.80
C GLU A 53 -3.67 18.85 3.79
N ILE A 54 -2.63 18.00 3.73
CA ILE A 54 -2.45 16.82 4.57
C ILE A 54 -1.31 17.08 5.57
N ASP A 55 -1.52 16.73 6.84
CA ASP A 55 -0.54 16.93 7.92
C ASP A 55 -0.01 15.62 8.49
N ILE A 56 -0.77 14.54 8.39
CA ILE A 56 -0.44 13.18 8.83
C ILE A 56 -0.91 12.23 7.74
N ILE A 57 -0.11 11.25 7.38
CA ILE A 57 -0.51 10.31 6.35
C ILE A 57 0.06 8.91 6.61
N PHE A 58 -0.79 7.90 6.45
CA PHE A 58 -0.37 6.53 6.25
C PHE A 58 -0.16 6.35 4.74
N ALA A 59 1.08 6.45 4.32
CA ALA A 59 1.48 6.58 2.93
C ALA A 59 1.97 5.26 2.37
N ASN A 60 1.64 4.98 1.11
CA ASN A 60 2.35 3.96 0.35
C ASN A 60 3.82 4.36 0.13
N PRO A 61 4.70 3.42 -0.18
CA PRO A 61 6.12 3.68 -0.36
C PRO A 61 6.44 4.69 -1.45
N PHE A 62 5.71 4.67 -2.57
CA PHE A 62 5.92 5.58 -3.70
C PHE A 62 5.68 7.04 -3.30
N ASP A 63 4.54 7.35 -2.67
CA ASP A 63 4.23 8.71 -2.23
C ASP A 63 5.08 9.14 -1.03
N ALA A 64 5.57 8.19 -0.22
CA ALA A 64 6.49 8.47 0.89
C ALA A 64 7.78 9.16 0.41
N SER A 65 8.32 8.81 -0.76
CA SER A 65 9.49 9.46 -1.35
C SER A 65 9.30 10.97 -1.49
N MET A 66 8.25 11.39 -2.18
CA MET A 66 7.92 12.81 -2.37
C MET A 66 7.65 13.51 -1.03
N LEU A 67 6.87 12.90 -0.15
CA LEU A 67 6.51 13.47 1.15
C LEU A 67 7.75 13.75 2.02
N ILE A 68 8.71 12.83 2.05
CA ILE A 68 9.94 12.97 2.84
C ILE A 68 10.91 13.94 2.20
N ARG A 69 11.22 13.76 0.91
CA ARG A 69 12.29 14.52 0.24
C ARG A 69 11.88 15.92 -0.16
N GLU A 70 10.60 16.13 -0.50
CA GLU A 70 10.14 17.42 -1.02
C GLU A 70 9.26 18.19 -0.05
N LYS A 71 8.46 17.48 0.77
CA LYS A 71 7.48 18.10 1.69
C LYS A 71 7.93 18.13 3.15
N GLY A 72 9.08 17.52 3.48
CA GLY A 72 9.68 17.55 4.82
C GLY A 72 8.93 16.72 5.88
N PHE A 73 8.13 15.73 5.44
CA PHE A 73 7.53 14.76 6.35
C PHE A 73 8.60 13.87 6.98
N LYS A 74 8.29 13.30 8.14
CA LYS A 74 9.17 12.35 8.84
C LYS A 74 8.43 11.05 9.09
N ALA A 75 9.09 9.94 8.83
CA ALA A 75 8.60 8.62 9.19
C ALA A 75 8.59 8.45 10.71
N ILE A 76 7.50 7.91 11.22
CA ILE A 76 7.26 7.73 12.66
C ILE A 76 7.23 6.24 13.02
N ALA A 77 6.47 5.48 12.24
CA ALA A 77 6.26 4.06 12.48
C ALA A 77 5.79 3.37 11.19
N ALA A 78 5.91 2.05 11.16
CA ALA A 78 5.32 1.19 10.15
C ALA A 78 4.56 0.03 10.82
N PRO A 79 3.64 -0.66 10.14
CA PRO A 79 3.03 -1.87 10.67
C PRO A 79 4.06 -2.95 10.96
N GLU A 80 3.97 -3.57 12.15
CA GLU A 80 4.89 -4.64 12.55
C GLU A 80 4.69 -5.89 11.68
N ASN A 81 5.80 -6.48 11.19
CA ASN A 81 5.81 -7.70 10.38
C ASN A 81 4.93 -7.62 9.11
N SER A 82 4.75 -6.44 8.55
CA SER A 82 4.02 -6.22 7.30
C SER A 82 4.98 -5.67 6.24
N SER A 83 4.88 -6.19 5.03
CA SER A 83 5.51 -5.65 3.83
C SER A 83 4.48 -5.71 2.71
N ASP A 84 4.58 -4.78 1.77
CA ASP A 84 3.74 -4.75 0.59
C ASP A 84 4.41 -5.62 -0.47
N GLU A 85 3.86 -6.80 -0.69
CA GLU A 85 4.35 -7.71 -1.70
C GLU A 85 3.37 -7.79 -2.88
N ALA A 86 3.89 -7.96 -4.07
CA ALA A 86 3.08 -8.13 -5.25
C ALA A 86 2.94 -9.61 -5.63
N ILE A 87 1.76 -9.97 -6.12
CA ILE A 87 1.48 -11.29 -6.69
C ILE A 87 1.16 -11.12 -8.16
N ILE A 88 1.76 -11.98 -8.99
CA ILE A 88 1.27 -12.24 -10.35
C ILE A 88 0.45 -13.53 -10.31
N ALA A 89 -0.82 -13.43 -10.72
CA ALA A 89 -1.71 -14.58 -10.80
C ALA A 89 -2.34 -14.70 -12.18
N THR A 90 -2.76 -15.91 -12.53
CA THR A 90 -3.49 -16.24 -13.75
C THR A 90 -4.72 -17.07 -13.44
N ARG A 91 -5.57 -17.31 -14.41
CA ARG A 91 -6.69 -18.25 -14.29
C ARG A 91 -6.18 -19.69 -14.20
N ARG A 92 -6.69 -20.46 -13.25
CA ARG A 92 -6.23 -21.83 -12.96
C ARG A 92 -6.28 -22.79 -14.14
N ASP A 93 -7.25 -22.61 -15.04
CA ASP A 93 -7.40 -23.43 -16.24
C ASP A 93 -6.65 -22.88 -17.46
N SER A 94 -5.81 -21.84 -17.27
CA SER A 94 -4.89 -21.37 -18.30
C SER A 94 -3.76 -22.38 -18.51
N GLN A 95 -3.06 -22.23 -19.64
CA GLN A 95 -1.84 -23.03 -19.92
C GLN A 95 -0.58 -22.39 -19.38
N ILE A 96 -0.70 -21.25 -18.67
CA ILE A 96 0.41 -20.50 -18.08
C ILE A 96 0.68 -21.10 -16.68
N ALA A 97 1.81 -21.76 -16.52
CA ALA A 97 2.23 -22.37 -15.25
C ALA A 97 3.38 -21.58 -14.58
N HIS A 98 4.18 -20.89 -15.38
CA HIS A 98 5.34 -20.12 -14.93
C HIS A 98 5.40 -18.78 -15.67
N ILE A 99 6.18 -17.83 -15.14
CA ILE A 99 6.39 -16.52 -15.77
C ILE A 99 6.98 -16.68 -17.18
N GLU A 100 7.88 -17.62 -17.35
CA GLU A 100 8.57 -17.92 -18.61
C GLU A 100 7.64 -18.48 -19.71
N ASP A 101 6.41 -18.87 -19.39
CA ASP A 101 5.40 -19.28 -20.37
C ASP A 101 4.71 -18.07 -21.04
N LEU A 102 4.92 -16.86 -20.49
CA LEU A 102 4.36 -15.62 -21.02
C LEU A 102 5.10 -15.17 -22.28
N ASN A 103 4.43 -14.45 -23.14
CA ASN A 103 4.97 -14.00 -24.41
C ASN A 103 4.59 -12.54 -24.68
N GLU A 104 5.26 -11.91 -25.64
CA GLU A 104 4.88 -10.58 -26.14
C GLU A 104 3.37 -10.52 -26.45
N GLY A 105 2.75 -9.40 -26.10
CA GLY A 105 1.31 -9.21 -26.21
C GLY A 105 0.51 -9.72 -25.01
N THR A 106 1.16 -10.23 -23.95
CA THR A 106 0.49 -10.61 -22.70
C THR A 106 -0.37 -9.46 -22.19
N ARG A 107 -1.63 -9.76 -21.88
CA ARG A 107 -2.62 -8.82 -21.35
C ARG A 107 -2.58 -8.86 -19.83
N ILE A 108 -2.34 -7.71 -19.23
CA ILE A 108 -2.21 -7.53 -17.79
C ILE A 108 -3.45 -6.79 -17.27
N ALA A 109 -4.08 -7.25 -16.22
CA ALA A 109 -5.03 -6.49 -15.42
C ALA A 109 -4.38 -6.08 -14.10
N THR A 110 -4.56 -4.83 -13.69
CA THR A 110 -4.04 -4.30 -12.42
C THR A 110 -4.88 -3.13 -11.93
N THR A 111 -4.60 -2.63 -10.73
CA THR A 111 -5.11 -1.35 -10.23
C THR A 111 -4.11 -0.22 -10.56
N ASP A 112 -4.42 1.01 -10.16
CA ASP A 112 -3.51 2.16 -10.25
C ASP A 112 -2.47 2.22 -9.12
N ASP A 113 -2.37 1.18 -8.29
CA ASP A 113 -1.37 1.03 -7.23
C ASP A 113 0.05 1.03 -7.83
N PRO A 114 0.87 2.06 -7.56
CA PRO A 114 2.15 2.22 -8.21
C PRO A 114 3.19 1.18 -7.78
N ASP A 115 3.15 0.75 -6.50
CA ASP A 115 4.11 -0.17 -5.92
C ASP A 115 3.89 -1.57 -6.47
N VAL A 116 2.64 -2.02 -6.54
CA VAL A 116 2.27 -3.30 -7.14
C VAL A 116 2.58 -3.33 -8.63
N ASN A 117 2.34 -2.22 -9.35
CA ASN A 117 2.66 -2.12 -10.77
C ASN A 117 4.16 -2.19 -11.03
N MET A 118 4.96 -1.52 -10.20
CA MET A 118 6.42 -1.56 -10.28
C MET A 118 6.92 -2.99 -10.04
N MET A 119 6.58 -3.59 -8.90
CA MET A 119 7.00 -4.96 -8.56
C MET A 119 6.53 -5.99 -9.58
N GLY A 120 5.28 -5.85 -10.05
CA GLY A 120 4.72 -6.73 -11.07
C GLY A 120 5.52 -6.71 -12.37
N MET A 121 5.91 -5.52 -12.83
CA MET A 121 6.71 -5.38 -14.06
C MET A 121 8.12 -5.96 -13.89
N ILE A 122 8.78 -5.78 -12.73
CA ILE A 122 10.09 -6.38 -12.44
C ILE A 122 10.01 -7.91 -12.46
N MET A 123 8.96 -8.47 -11.87
CA MET A 123 8.76 -9.92 -11.85
C MET A 123 8.50 -10.53 -13.25
N LEU A 124 8.22 -9.71 -14.27
CA LEU A 124 8.10 -10.14 -15.66
C LEU A 124 9.41 -10.13 -16.45
N GLU A 125 10.51 -9.55 -15.91
CA GLU A 125 11.83 -9.51 -16.58
C GLU A 125 12.32 -10.91 -17.01
N PRO A 126 12.16 -12.00 -16.24
CA PRO A 126 12.58 -13.33 -16.67
C PRO A 126 11.93 -13.82 -17.97
N ALA A 127 10.77 -13.24 -18.35
CA ALA A 127 10.08 -13.52 -19.61
C ALA A 127 10.40 -12.50 -20.72
N ASP A 128 11.36 -11.59 -20.50
CA ASP A 128 11.68 -10.46 -21.40
C ASP A 128 10.45 -9.55 -21.68
N LEU A 129 9.52 -9.45 -20.71
CA LEU A 129 8.32 -8.63 -20.81
C LEU A 129 8.50 -7.29 -20.10
N ASN A 130 7.94 -6.24 -20.72
CA ASN A 130 7.98 -4.87 -20.23
C ASN A 130 6.76 -4.08 -20.71
N LYS A 131 6.68 -2.79 -20.37
CA LYS A 131 5.56 -1.91 -20.75
C LYS A 131 5.38 -1.74 -22.26
N GLU A 132 6.45 -1.97 -23.08
CA GLU A 132 6.41 -1.76 -24.53
C GLU A 132 5.83 -2.98 -25.27
N ASN A 133 6.00 -4.19 -24.72
CA ASN A 133 5.58 -5.44 -25.37
C ASN A 133 4.42 -6.16 -24.65
N THR A 134 3.81 -5.49 -23.67
CA THR A 134 2.58 -5.96 -22.98
C THR A 134 1.44 -4.96 -23.14
N SER A 135 0.22 -5.35 -22.76
CA SER A 135 -0.93 -4.45 -22.72
C SER A 135 -1.56 -4.45 -21.33
N THR A 136 -1.64 -3.29 -20.69
CA THR A 136 -2.15 -3.16 -19.33
C THR A 136 -3.55 -2.53 -19.32
N THR A 137 -4.47 -3.13 -18.59
CA THR A 137 -5.80 -2.60 -18.27
C THR A 137 -5.85 -2.29 -16.79
N ILE A 138 -6.10 -1.01 -16.45
CA ILE A 138 -6.27 -0.55 -15.07
C ILE A 138 -7.75 -0.64 -14.71
N VAL A 139 -8.03 -1.20 -13.54
CA VAL A 139 -9.38 -1.32 -12.94
C VAL A 139 -9.36 -0.82 -11.50
N ASP A 140 -10.54 -0.46 -10.97
CA ASP A 140 -10.64 0.27 -9.70
C ASP A 140 -10.29 -0.56 -8.46
N THR A 141 -10.35 -1.90 -8.52
CA THR A 141 -10.16 -2.76 -7.34
C THR A 141 -9.57 -4.12 -7.70
N TYR A 142 -8.87 -4.76 -6.76
CA TYR A 142 -8.32 -6.11 -6.93
C TYR A 142 -9.38 -7.20 -7.20
N PRO A 143 -10.60 -7.18 -6.62
CA PRO A 143 -11.68 -8.06 -7.08
C PRO A 143 -12.04 -7.89 -8.56
N LEU A 144 -11.91 -6.68 -9.13
CA LEU A 144 -12.11 -6.46 -10.57
C LEU A 144 -10.93 -6.99 -11.39
N VAL A 145 -9.70 -6.94 -10.88
CA VAL A 145 -8.55 -7.63 -11.51
C VAL A 145 -8.83 -9.13 -11.61
N ALA A 146 -9.26 -9.76 -10.53
CA ALA A 146 -9.64 -11.17 -10.52
C ALA A 146 -10.77 -11.47 -11.53
N LYS A 147 -11.75 -10.57 -11.64
CA LYS A 147 -12.84 -10.70 -12.62
C LYS A 147 -12.33 -10.65 -14.06
N GLN A 148 -11.37 -9.78 -14.39
CA GLN A 148 -10.76 -9.72 -15.73
C GLN A 148 -10.10 -11.07 -16.09
N LEU A 149 -9.39 -11.68 -15.14
CA LEU A 149 -8.80 -13.00 -15.33
C LEU A 149 -9.87 -14.08 -15.58
N LEU A 150 -10.91 -14.13 -14.73
CA LEU A 150 -11.96 -15.13 -14.83
C LEU A 150 -12.80 -15.01 -16.12
N GLN A 151 -12.93 -13.81 -16.67
CA GLN A 151 -13.61 -13.56 -17.95
C GLN A 151 -12.72 -13.83 -19.17
N GLY A 152 -11.40 -13.99 -18.96
CA GLY A 152 -10.43 -14.16 -20.06
C GLY A 152 -10.11 -12.85 -20.77
N ASP A 153 -10.41 -11.70 -20.15
CA ASP A 153 -10.07 -10.38 -20.68
C ASP A 153 -8.60 -10.01 -20.43
N ALA A 154 -7.97 -10.63 -19.45
CA ALA A 154 -6.54 -10.58 -19.18
C ALA A 154 -5.93 -11.98 -19.03
N ASP A 155 -4.65 -12.10 -19.30
CA ASP A 155 -3.89 -13.35 -19.21
C ASP A 155 -3.29 -13.52 -17.81
N ILE A 156 -2.80 -12.41 -17.24
CA ILE A 156 -2.30 -12.31 -15.87
C ILE A 156 -2.88 -11.07 -15.16
N GLY A 157 -2.84 -11.09 -13.83
CA GLY A 157 -3.22 -9.97 -13.00
C GLY A 157 -2.15 -9.69 -11.95
N PHE A 158 -1.91 -8.41 -11.67
CA PHE A 158 -1.09 -7.98 -10.54
C PHE A 158 -1.99 -7.68 -9.35
N PHE A 159 -1.56 -8.10 -8.18
CA PHE A 159 -2.28 -7.93 -6.93
C PHE A 159 -1.32 -7.53 -5.81
N LEU A 160 -1.78 -6.67 -4.91
CA LEU A 160 -1.21 -6.59 -3.58
C LEU A 160 -1.51 -7.91 -2.85
N ASP A 161 -0.53 -8.47 -2.17
CA ASP A 161 -0.62 -9.81 -1.56
C ASP A 161 -1.75 -9.91 -0.52
N GLU A 162 -1.90 -8.92 0.37
CA GLU A 162 -3.00 -8.84 1.33
C GLU A 162 -4.36 -8.86 0.62
N SER A 163 -4.49 -8.10 -0.46
CA SER A 163 -5.73 -8.03 -1.25
C SER A 163 -6.03 -9.35 -1.96
N PHE A 164 -5.02 -10.03 -2.50
CA PHE A 164 -5.17 -11.36 -3.09
C PHE A 164 -5.59 -12.39 -2.04
N ASP A 165 -4.95 -12.35 -0.87
CA ASP A 165 -5.24 -13.26 0.22
C ASP A 165 -6.63 -13.05 0.84
N SER A 166 -7.19 -11.84 0.74
CA SER A 166 -8.55 -11.49 1.16
C SER A 166 -9.65 -11.87 0.16
N LEU A 167 -9.30 -12.23 -1.10
CA LEU A 167 -10.28 -12.67 -2.10
C LEU A 167 -11.09 -13.86 -1.56
N SER A 168 -12.37 -13.92 -1.93
CA SER A 168 -13.24 -15.02 -1.51
C SER A 168 -12.64 -16.37 -1.93
N LYS A 169 -12.84 -17.40 -1.09
CA LYS A 169 -12.37 -18.77 -1.37
C LYS A 169 -12.78 -19.24 -2.77
N PHE A 170 -14.01 -18.93 -3.19
CA PHE A 170 -14.52 -19.30 -4.51
C PHE A 170 -13.71 -18.66 -5.65
N VAL A 171 -13.29 -17.42 -5.52
CA VAL A 171 -12.45 -16.73 -6.52
C VAL A 171 -11.04 -17.30 -6.49
N LYS A 172 -10.42 -17.42 -5.31
CA LYS A 172 -9.06 -17.98 -5.17
C LYS A 172 -8.91 -19.38 -5.74
N GLU A 173 -9.94 -20.24 -5.59
CA GLU A 173 -9.90 -21.59 -6.16
C GLU A 173 -9.86 -21.63 -7.69
N GLN A 174 -10.21 -20.52 -8.36
CA GLN A 174 -10.19 -20.39 -9.81
C GLN A 174 -8.93 -19.67 -10.34
N LEU A 175 -8.09 -19.17 -9.44
CA LEU A 175 -6.83 -18.52 -9.77
C LEU A 175 -5.64 -19.41 -9.40
N SER A 176 -4.51 -19.16 -10.05
CA SER A 176 -3.20 -19.73 -9.71
C SER A 176 -2.21 -18.59 -9.54
N GLU A 177 -1.59 -18.53 -8.38
CA GLU A 177 -0.44 -17.69 -8.15
C GLU A 177 0.73 -18.23 -8.96
N LEU A 178 1.34 -17.38 -9.79
CA LEU A 178 2.53 -17.72 -10.58
C LEU A 178 3.79 -17.39 -9.78
N ILE A 179 3.81 -16.21 -9.17
CA ILE A 179 4.92 -15.72 -8.37
C ILE A 179 4.42 -14.69 -7.36
N ARG A 180 5.09 -14.62 -6.21
CA ARG A 180 4.95 -13.58 -5.18
C ARG A 180 6.32 -12.96 -4.95
N SER A 181 6.41 -11.63 -4.88
CA SER A 181 7.64 -10.95 -4.50
C SER A 181 8.02 -11.29 -3.04
N GLN A 182 9.28 -11.12 -2.70
CA GLN A 182 9.83 -11.37 -1.37
C GLN A 182 10.87 -10.30 -1.06
N ILE A 183 10.46 -9.04 -1.13
CA ILE A 183 11.34 -7.89 -0.92
C ILE A 183 11.46 -7.56 0.57
N PHE A 184 10.38 -7.72 1.35
CA PHE A 184 10.29 -7.55 2.80
C PHE A 184 10.66 -6.15 3.35
N VAL A 185 10.95 -5.20 2.49
CA VAL A 185 11.37 -3.84 2.85
C VAL A 185 10.35 -2.80 2.43
N ILE A 186 9.67 -3.03 1.30
CA ILE A 186 8.66 -2.12 0.76
C ILE A 186 7.40 -2.26 1.62
N ARG A 187 6.94 -1.14 2.20
CA ARG A 187 5.78 -1.13 3.08
C ARG A 187 5.22 0.27 3.28
N HIS A 188 3.96 0.34 3.62
CA HIS A 188 3.33 1.57 4.07
C HIS A 188 3.97 2.10 5.34
N VAL A 189 4.05 3.42 5.45
CA VAL A 189 4.64 4.12 6.58
C VAL A 189 3.73 5.22 7.10
N MET A 190 3.70 5.40 8.41
CA MET A 190 3.05 6.54 9.04
C MET A 190 4.00 7.73 9.04
N LEU A 191 3.61 8.79 8.35
CA LEU A 191 4.37 10.02 8.20
C LEU A 191 3.67 11.18 8.90
N VAL A 192 4.44 12.06 9.51
CA VAL A 192 3.95 13.28 10.16
C VAL A 192 4.68 14.49 9.55
N GLY A 193 3.91 15.47 9.11
CA GLY A 193 4.37 16.64 8.40
C GLY A 193 5.01 17.71 9.30
N PRO A 194 5.70 18.69 8.69
CA PRO A 194 6.46 19.71 9.40
C PRO A 194 5.62 20.63 10.29
N LYS A 195 4.31 20.81 10.01
CA LYS A 195 3.42 21.58 10.88
C LYS A 195 3.25 20.97 12.29
N LEU A 196 3.58 19.69 12.44
CA LEU A 196 3.47 18.91 13.66
C LEU A 196 4.85 18.50 14.22
N GLU A 197 5.93 19.18 13.85
CA GLU A 197 7.31 18.83 14.27
C GLU A 197 7.45 18.69 15.79
N GLU A 198 6.82 19.57 16.56
CA GLU A 198 6.85 19.52 18.04
C GLU A 198 6.14 18.27 18.60
N HIS A 199 5.28 17.64 17.83
CA HIS A 199 4.51 16.45 18.23
C HIS A 199 5.10 15.12 17.72
N HIS A 200 6.14 15.14 16.88
CA HIS A 200 6.67 13.91 16.24
C HIS A 200 7.00 12.83 17.27
N GLN A 201 7.70 13.18 18.37
CA GLN A 201 8.05 12.21 19.40
C GLN A 201 6.81 11.67 20.12
N ALA A 202 5.84 12.52 20.39
CA ALA A 202 4.58 12.10 21.03
C ALA A 202 3.78 11.14 20.12
N PHE A 203 3.71 11.42 18.82
CA PHE A 203 3.12 10.48 17.84
C PHE A 203 3.81 9.12 17.86
N LYS A 204 5.15 9.13 17.80
CA LYS A 204 5.96 7.91 17.84
C LYS A 204 5.70 7.10 19.12
N ASP A 205 5.73 7.76 20.28
CA ASP A 205 5.50 7.11 21.57
C ASP A 205 4.09 6.51 21.66
N VAL A 206 3.06 7.22 21.16
CA VAL A 206 1.68 6.74 21.13
C VAL A 206 1.54 5.49 20.25
N LEU A 207 2.10 5.50 19.03
CA LEU A 207 2.01 4.38 18.10
C LEU A 207 2.75 3.16 18.62
N LEU A 208 4.02 3.30 19.02
CA LEU A 208 4.86 2.18 19.47
C LEU A 208 4.38 1.55 20.79
N ASN A 209 3.61 2.26 21.59
CA ASN A 209 3.03 1.71 22.82
C ASN A 209 1.56 1.33 22.68
N MET A 210 0.98 1.47 21.50
CA MET A 210 -0.46 1.28 21.27
C MET A 210 -0.94 -0.12 21.67
N GLN A 211 -0.17 -1.18 21.39
CA GLN A 211 -0.49 -2.55 21.78
C GLN A 211 -0.56 -2.77 23.30
N ASN A 212 0.07 -1.87 24.09
CA ASN A 212 0.11 -1.95 25.56
C ASN A 212 -0.95 -1.06 26.22
N ASP A 213 -1.67 -0.23 25.48
CA ASP A 213 -2.77 0.60 25.98
C ASP A 213 -4.05 -0.22 26.12
N GLU A 214 -4.96 0.17 27.04
CA GLU A 214 -6.21 -0.54 27.29
C GLU A 214 -7.10 -0.65 26.04
N LYS A 215 -7.10 0.36 25.17
CA LYS A 215 -7.94 0.44 23.98
C LYS A 215 -7.17 0.17 22.68
N GLY A 216 -5.87 0.31 22.74
CA GLY A 216 -4.99 0.21 21.58
C GLY A 216 -5.14 -1.09 20.78
N PRO A 217 -5.14 -2.28 21.42
CA PRO A 217 -5.31 -3.55 20.69
C PRO A 217 -6.61 -3.64 19.89
N GLY A 218 -7.71 -3.08 20.42
CA GLY A 218 -9.00 -3.04 19.72
C GLY A 218 -8.96 -2.11 18.50
N VAL A 219 -8.25 -1.00 18.60
CA VAL A 219 -8.05 -0.07 17.48
C VAL A 219 -7.14 -0.69 16.42
N LEU A 220 -5.99 -1.29 16.81
CA LEU A 220 -5.11 -2.02 15.90
C LEU A 220 -5.85 -3.10 15.12
N ASN A 221 -6.62 -3.93 15.82
CA ASN A 221 -7.43 -4.95 15.16
C ASN A 221 -8.44 -4.38 14.16
N SER A 222 -9.00 -3.19 14.41
CA SER A 222 -9.90 -2.53 13.45
C SER A 222 -9.20 -1.99 12.21
N LEU A 223 -7.87 -1.86 12.25
CA LEU A 223 -7.01 -1.50 11.13
C LEU A 223 -6.42 -2.74 10.42
N GLY A 224 -6.66 -3.95 10.92
CA GLY A 224 -5.99 -5.16 10.45
C GLY A 224 -4.54 -5.30 10.91
N LEU A 225 -4.10 -4.51 11.89
CA LEU A 225 -2.72 -4.46 12.36
C LEU A 225 -2.54 -5.21 13.69
N SER A 226 -1.35 -5.76 13.92
CA SER A 226 -0.94 -6.36 15.19
C SER A 226 -0.32 -5.31 16.13
N ALA A 227 0.61 -4.53 15.62
CA ALA A 227 1.31 -3.47 16.31
C ALA A 227 1.95 -2.50 15.31
N TRP A 228 2.51 -1.41 15.84
CA TRP A 228 3.42 -0.52 15.12
C TRP A 228 4.85 -0.80 15.55
N GLU A 229 5.77 -0.81 14.60
CA GLU A 229 7.21 -0.83 14.87
C GLU A 229 7.87 0.50 14.50
N ASN A 230 9.06 0.72 15.06
CA ASN A 230 9.81 1.92 14.75
C ASN A 230 10.21 1.93 13.26
N GLN A 231 9.94 3.05 12.62
CA GLN A 231 10.45 3.35 11.28
C GLN A 231 11.23 4.66 11.40
N ASP A 232 12.51 4.61 11.18
CA ASP A 232 13.33 5.82 11.22
C ASP A 232 13.65 6.35 9.82
N HIS A 233 14.39 7.43 9.79
CA HIS A 233 14.73 8.09 8.53
C HIS A 233 15.65 7.21 7.66
N GLU A 234 16.63 6.52 8.26
CA GLU A 234 17.57 5.68 7.51
C GLU A 234 16.86 4.47 6.88
N ASP A 235 15.98 3.81 7.63
CA ASP A 235 15.17 2.70 7.14
C ASP A 235 14.26 3.13 5.98
N THR A 236 13.69 4.34 6.09
CA THR A 236 12.77 4.84 5.08
C THR A 236 13.52 5.30 3.81
N GLU A 237 14.65 5.97 3.96
CA GLU A 237 15.51 6.32 2.81
C GLU A 237 16.05 5.08 2.11
N PHE A 238 16.42 4.03 2.85
CA PHE A 238 16.83 2.76 2.26
C PHE A 238 15.70 2.13 1.41
N MET A 239 14.48 2.14 1.91
CA MET A 239 13.30 1.68 1.18
C MET A 239 13.09 2.50 -0.10
N ILE A 240 13.17 3.83 -0.02
CA ILE A 240 12.99 4.73 -1.16
C ILE A 240 14.10 4.51 -2.21
N ASP A 241 15.37 4.44 -1.78
CA ASP A 241 16.49 4.19 -2.68
C ASP A 241 16.39 2.83 -3.40
N LEU A 242 15.90 1.80 -2.66
CA LEU A 242 15.64 0.49 -3.26
C LEU A 242 14.57 0.60 -4.35
N MET A 243 13.46 1.28 -4.08
CA MET A 243 12.38 1.46 -5.06
C MET A 243 12.86 2.21 -6.31
N GLU A 244 13.62 3.29 -6.14
CA GLU A 244 14.19 4.04 -7.27
C GLU A 244 15.11 3.17 -8.13
N THR A 245 15.92 2.32 -7.48
CA THR A 245 16.78 1.36 -8.19
C THR A 245 15.99 0.31 -8.98
N LEU A 246 14.79 -0.03 -8.52
CA LEU A 246 13.93 -1.01 -9.19
C LEU A 246 13.13 -0.41 -10.36
N VAL A 247 13.05 0.91 -10.47
CA VAL A 247 12.31 1.61 -11.54
C VAL A 247 13.21 1.96 -12.74
N ASP A 248 14.54 2.11 -12.54
CA ASP A 248 15.54 2.40 -13.57
C ASP A 248 15.86 1.17 -14.43
#